data_d29be678c3501b7d112d5ef006dae576
#
_entry.id   d29be678c3501b7d112d5ef006dae576
#
_cell.length_a   1.000
_cell.length_b   1.000
_cell.length_c   1.000
_cell.angle_alpha   90.00
_cell.angle_beta   90.00
_cell.angle_gamma   90.00
#
_symmetry.space_group_name_H-M   'P 1'
#
loop_
_entity.id
_entity.type
_entity.pdbx_description
1 polymer ?
#
loop_
_entity_poly.entity_id
_entity_poly.type
_entity_poly.pdbx_seq_one_letter_code
_entity_poly.pdbx_strand_id
1 'polypeptide(L)'
;VPDPWIDKYIFPNGDLPSIGQIADAVDGLFVVEDLHNFGADYDRTLMAWHENFSSAWPNFSKNLGERFRRMWNYYLLSCAGAFRARDIQLWQWVLSKEGVSGRYDRPDISRD
;
A
#
# COMPACT_ATOMS: atom_id res chain seq x y z
N VAL A 1 0.72 -9.97 -12.70
CA VAL A 1 1.62 -9.29 -13.63
C VAL A 1 1.81 -7.85 -13.17
N PRO A 2 3.05 -7.39 -12.96
CA PRO A 2 3.29 -6.00 -12.57
C PRO A 2 2.76 -5.02 -13.63
N ASP A 3 2.27 -3.89 -13.18
CA ASP A 3 1.90 -2.81 -14.08
C ASP A 3 3.15 -2.31 -14.81
N PRO A 4 3.18 -2.30 -16.15
CA PRO A 4 4.39 -1.92 -16.89
C PRO A 4 4.87 -0.51 -16.60
N TRP A 5 3.95 0.42 -16.36
CA TRP A 5 4.32 1.80 -16.05
C TRP A 5 4.95 1.91 -14.65
N ILE A 6 4.35 1.24 -13.66
CA ILE A 6 4.88 1.20 -12.28
C ILE A 6 6.25 0.52 -12.27
N ASP A 7 6.39 -0.59 -13.01
CA ASP A 7 7.67 -1.29 -13.13
C ASP A 7 8.77 -0.40 -13.71
N LYS A 8 8.43 0.40 -14.72
CA LYS A 8 9.41 1.25 -15.39
C LYS A 8 9.83 2.46 -14.56
N TYR A 9 8.87 3.13 -13.92
CA TYR A 9 9.11 4.47 -13.35
C TYR A 9 9.12 4.55 -11.84
N ILE A 10 8.46 3.62 -11.15
CA ILE A 10 8.28 3.72 -9.70
C ILE A 10 9.04 2.62 -8.96
N PHE A 11 8.76 1.37 -9.27
CA PHE A 11 9.36 0.21 -8.60
C PHE A 11 9.92 -0.78 -9.63
N PRO A 12 11.10 -0.48 -10.20
CA PRO A 12 11.70 -1.37 -11.21
C PRO A 12 11.89 -2.78 -10.66
N ASN A 13 11.51 -3.78 -11.45
CA ASN A 13 11.60 -5.21 -11.11
C ASN A 13 10.77 -5.60 -9.87
N GLY A 14 9.84 -4.73 -9.47
CA GLY A 14 8.93 -5.04 -8.37
C GLY A 14 7.87 -6.03 -8.82
N ASP A 15 7.57 -7.00 -7.95
CA ASP A 15 6.46 -7.92 -8.14
C ASP A 15 5.81 -8.15 -6.79
N LEU A 16 4.47 -8.08 -6.77
CA LEU A 16 3.72 -8.20 -5.53
C LEU A 16 3.27 -9.64 -5.34
N PRO A 17 3.58 -10.26 -4.19
CA PRO A 17 3.09 -11.59 -3.92
C PRO A 17 1.58 -11.60 -3.71
N SER A 18 0.94 -12.70 -4.08
CA SER A 18 -0.46 -12.92 -3.77
C SER A 18 -0.64 -13.27 -2.29
N ILE A 19 -1.88 -13.15 -1.79
CA ILE A 19 -2.20 -13.58 -0.43
C ILE A 19 -1.88 -15.07 -0.24
N GLY A 20 -2.11 -15.90 -1.26
CA GLY A 20 -1.79 -17.32 -1.20
C GLY A 20 -0.29 -17.58 -1.10
N GLN A 21 0.52 -16.83 -1.82
CA GLN A 21 1.98 -16.94 -1.75
C GLN A 21 2.52 -16.60 -0.36
N ILE A 22 2.00 -15.54 0.25
CA ILE A 22 2.39 -15.17 1.62
C ILE A 22 1.94 -16.24 2.60
N ALA A 23 0.69 -16.71 2.49
CA ALA A 23 0.17 -17.75 3.38
C ALA A 23 1.02 -19.04 3.30
N ASP A 24 1.38 -19.47 2.10
CA ASP A 24 2.23 -20.64 1.91
C ASP A 24 3.62 -20.44 2.50
N ALA A 25 4.17 -19.24 2.34
CA ALA A 25 5.52 -18.93 2.83
C ALA A 25 5.60 -18.95 4.36
N VAL A 26 4.55 -18.55 5.07
CA VAL A 26 4.55 -18.50 6.54
C VAL A 26 3.99 -19.77 7.17
N ASP A 27 3.36 -20.65 6.40
CA ASP A 27 2.76 -21.87 6.89
C ASP A 27 3.82 -22.78 7.52
N GLY A 28 3.55 -23.26 8.71
CA GLY A 28 4.50 -24.07 9.46
C GLY A 28 5.62 -23.29 10.15
N LEU A 29 5.78 -22.01 9.87
CA LEU A 29 6.80 -21.16 10.49
C LEU A 29 6.21 -20.19 11.51
N PHE A 30 5.02 -19.69 11.23
CA PHE A 30 4.34 -18.71 12.07
C PHE A 30 2.86 -19.04 12.21
N VAL A 31 2.27 -18.58 13.30
CA VAL A 31 0.82 -18.60 13.46
C VAL A 31 0.29 -17.26 12.90
N VAL A 32 -0.69 -17.33 12.01
CA VAL A 32 -1.37 -16.13 11.53
C VAL A 32 -2.41 -15.72 12.57
N GLU A 33 -2.14 -14.63 13.28
CA GLU A 33 -3.03 -14.12 14.31
C GLU A 33 -4.14 -13.25 13.74
N ASP A 34 -3.83 -12.46 12.71
CA ASP A 34 -4.78 -11.55 12.10
C ASP A 34 -4.35 -11.22 10.67
N LEU A 35 -5.35 -10.98 9.83
CA LEU A 35 -5.18 -10.54 8.45
C LEU A 35 -6.21 -9.45 8.18
N HIS A 36 -5.75 -8.23 7.92
CA HIS A 36 -6.60 -7.06 7.78
C HIS A 36 -6.39 -6.41 6.42
N ASN A 37 -7.48 -6.15 5.71
CA ASN A 37 -7.44 -5.47 4.42
C ASN A 37 -7.72 -3.98 4.61
N PHE A 38 -6.69 -3.15 4.38
CA PHE A 38 -6.77 -1.71 4.46
C PHE A 38 -6.97 -1.03 3.11
N GLY A 39 -7.25 -1.77 2.05
CA GLY A 39 -7.30 -1.21 0.70
C GLY A 39 -8.19 0.01 0.59
N ALA A 40 -9.41 -0.05 1.12
CA ALA A 40 -10.36 1.07 1.06
C ALA A 40 -9.85 2.30 1.84
N ASP A 41 -9.15 2.08 2.94
CA ASP A 41 -8.58 3.17 3.73
C ASP A 41 -7.37 3.78 3.03
N TYR A 42 -6.62 2.98 2.27
CA TYR A 42 -5.41 3.45 1.58
C TYR A 42 -5.72 4.39 0.43
N ASP A 43 -6.90 4.29 -0.20
CA ASP A 43 -7.38 5.30 -1.13
C ASP A 43 -7.34 6.69 -0.48
N ARG A 44 -7.86 6.82 0.73
CA ARG A 44 -7.84 8.10 1.46
C ARG A 44 -6.42 8.54 1.78
N THR A 45 -5.54 7.63 2.14
CA THR A 45 -4.12 7.92 2.40
C THR A 45 -3.46 8.49 1.17
N LEU A 46 -3.66 7.87 0.01
CA LEU A 46 -3.08 8.32 -1.25
C LEU A 46 -3.63 9.68 -1.67
N MET A 47 -4.92 9.94 -1.46
CA MET A 47 -5.50 11.24 -1.74
C MET A 47 -4.93 12.33 -0.82
N ALA A 48 -4.69 12.00 0.45
CA ALA A 48 -4.05 12.93 1.38
C ALA A 48 -2.60 13.22 0.96
N TRP A 49 -1.87 12.21 0.52
CA TRP A 49 -0.51 12.40 0.00
C TRP A 49 -0.52 13.28 -1.24
N HIS A 50 -1.48 13.08 -2.14
CA HIS A 50 -1.61 13.90 -3.34
C HIS A 50 -1.87 15.36 -2.97
N GLU A 51 -2.74 15.63 -2.02
CA GLU A 51 -3.03 16.99 -1.56
C GLU A 51 -1.79 17.63 -0.95
N ASN A 52 -1.08 16.90 -0.07
CA ASN A 52 0.15 17.38 0.55
C ASN A 52 1.22 17.67 -0.49
N PHE A 53 1.39 16.78 -1.46
CA PHE A 53 2.36 16.95 -2.54
C PHE A 53 2.02 18.20 -3.37
N SER A 54 0.76 18.39 -3.74
CA SER A 54 0.31 19.53 -4.53
C SER A 54 0.55 20.85 -3.79
N SER A 55 0.28 20.87 -2.48
CA SER A 55 0.50 22.05 -1.65
C SER A 55 1.99 22.37 -1.47
N ALA A 56 2.82 21.35 -1.37
CA ALA A 56 4.26 21.50 -1.15
C ALA A 56 5.04 21.70 -2.46
N TRP A 57 4.42 21.46 -3.62
CA TRP A 57 5.11 21.46 -4.90
C TRP A 57 5.94 22.72 -5.18
N PRO A 58 5.48 23.97 -4.87
CA PRO A 58 6.29 25.15 -5.12
C PRO A 58 7.68 25.09 -4.47
N ASN A 59 7.83 24.35 -3.37
CA ASN A 59 9.11 24.20 -2.68
C ASN A 59 10.08 23.27 -3.41
N PHE A 60 9.58 22.41 -4.30
CA PHE A 60 10.37 21.39 -4.98
C PHE A 60 10.46 21.58 -6.49
N SER A 61 9.67 22.50 -7.05
CA SER A 61 9.53 22.63 -8.51
C SER A 61 10.85 22.86 -9.23
N LYS A 62 11.75 23.62 -8.63
CA LYS A 62 13.05 23.92 -9.23
C LYS A 62 13.98 22.71 -9.25
N ASN A 63 13.86 21.84 -8.25
CA ASN A 63 14.75 20.69 -8.09
C ASN A 63 14.27 19.45 -8.86
N LEU A 64 12.95 19.26 -8.93
CA LEU A 64 12.36 18.03 -9.47
C LEU A 64 11.82 18.18 -10.89
N GLY A 65 11.27 19.33 -11.25
CA GLY A 65 10.76 19.60 -12.59
C GLY A 65 9.38 19.07 -12.88
N GLU A 66 8.79 19.57 -13.96
CA GLU A 66 7.39 19.29 -14.33
C GLU A 66 7.16 17.84 -14.72
N ARG A 67 8.14 17.16 -15.31
CA ARG A 67 8.03 15.75 -15.66
C ARG A 67 7.84 14.89 -14.41
N PHE A 68 8.61 15.18 -13.35
CA PHE A 68 8.46 14.47 -12.07
C PHE A 68 7.09 14.72 -11.47
N ARG A 69 6.62 15.95 -11.50
CA ARG A 69 5.30 16.32 -10.98
C ARG A 69 4.20 15.51 -11.65
N ARG A 70 4.19 15.44 -12.97
CA ARG A 70 3.18 14.67 -13.72
C ARG A 70 3.27 13.18 -13.43
N MET A 71 4.48 12.65 -13.36
CA MET A 71 4.72 11.23 -13.06
C MET A 71 4.20 10.87 -11.66
N TRP A 72 4.52 11.69 -10.68
CA TRP A 72 4.12 11.44 -9.30
C TRP A 72 2.61 11.59 -9.10
N ASN A 73 2.01 12.60 -9.69
CA ASN A 73 0.55 12.76 -9.69
C ASN A 73 -0.15 11.57 -10.32
N TYR A 74 0.34 11.10 -11.45
CA TYR A 74 -0.23 9.92 -12.10
C TYR A 74 -0.17 8.70 -11.17
N TYR A 75 0.98 8.48 -10.56
CA TYR A 75 1.15 7.36 -9.63
C TYR A 75 0.17 7.42 -8.46
N LEU A 76 0.12 8.55 -7.76
CA LEU A 76 -0.75 8.68 -6.58
C LEU A 76 -2.23 8.53 -6.94
N LEU A 77 -2.68 9.17 -8.00
CA LEU A 77 -4.09 9.17 -8.39
C LEU A 77 -4.51 7.84 -8.99
N SER A 78 -3.67 7.21 -9.80
CA SER A 78 -4.00 5.90 -10.37
C SER A 78 -4.06 4.81 -9.30
N CYS A 79 -3.16 4.84 -8.33
CA CYS A 79 -3.20 3.91 -7.21
C CYS A 79 -4.42 4.15 -6.31
N ALA A 80 -4.75 5.41 -6.02
CA ALA A 80 -5.97 5.73 -5.27
C ALA A 80 -7.21 5.20 -5.98
N GLY A 81 -7.30 5.40 -7.28
CA GLY A 81 -8.40 4.88 -8.09
C GLY A 81 -8.48 3.36 -8.07
N ALA A 82 -7.33 2.68 -8.14
CA ALA A 82 -7.28 1.22 -8.11
C ALA A 82 -7.77 0.66 -6.77
N PHE A 83 -7.40 1.28 -5.65
CA PHE A 83 -7.91 0.88 -4.34
C PHE A 83 -9.40 1.18 -4.20
N ARG A 84 -9.85 2.32 -4.71
CA ARG A 84 -11.27 2.68 -4.69
C ARG A 84 -12.12 1.71 -5.49
N ALA A 85 -11.61 1.27 -6.64
CA ALA A 85 -12.28 0.29 -7.50
C ALA A 85 -12.14 -1.14 -6.98
N ARG A 86 -11.37 -1.38 -5.92
CA ARG A 86 -11.09 -2.70 -5.34
C ARG A 86 -10.29 -3.60 -6.26
N ASP A 87 -9.56 -3.03 -7.22
CA ASP A 87 -8.70 -3.79 -8.12
C ASP A 87 -7.43 -4.28 -7.43
N ILE A 88 -6.94 -3.54 -6.44
CA ILE A 88 -5.79 -3.93 -5.64
C ILE A 88 -6.13 -3.87 -4.16
N GLN A 89 -5.37 -4.61 -3.36
CA GLN A 89 -5.61 -4.77 -1.93
C GLN A 89 -4.36 -4.39 -1.15
N LEU A 90 -4.55 -3.93 0.07
CA LEU A 90 -3.46 -3.70 1.02
C LEU A 90 -3.72 -4.55 2.26
N TRP A 91 -2.83 -5.51 2.51
CA TRP A 91 -2.98 -6.46 3.59
C TRP A 91 -2.01 -6.16 4.72
N GLN A 92 -2.48 -6.26 5.94
CA GLN A 92 -1.63 -6.27 7.12
C GLN A 92 -1.74 -7.63 7.78
N TRP A 93 -0.61 -8.31 7.88
CA TRP A 93 -0.51 -9.60 8.53
C TRP A 93 0.06 -9.43 9.93
N VAL A 94 -0.57 -10.07 10.92
CA VAL A 94 -0.01 -10.17 12.26
C VAL A 94 0.38 -11.62 12.47
N LEU A 95 1.68 -11.86 12.64
CA LEU A 95 2.26 -13.17 12.75
C LEU A 95 2.92 -13.33 14.12
N SER A 96 2.79 -14.49 14.74
CA SER A 96 3.52 -14.84 15.94
C SER A 96 4.29 -16.13 15.70
N LYS A 97 5.42 -16.28 16.39
CA LYS A 97 6.26 -17.48 16.19
C LYS A 97 5.61 -18.74 16.72
N GLU A 98 4.93 -18.65 17.87
CA GLU A 98 4.37 -19.81 18.56
C GLU A 98 2.89 -19.64 18.95
N GLY A 99 2.29 -18.54 18.55
CA GLY A 99 0.96 -18.15 18.95
C GLY A 99 0.98 -17.25 20.18
N VAL A 100 0.06 -16.27 20.23
CA VAL A 100 -0.12 -15.47 21.43
C VAL A 100 -0.99 -16.23 22.43
N SER A 101 -0.79 -15.99 23.72
CA SER A 101 -1.59 -16.62 24.76
C SER A 101 -3.05 -16.16 24.66
N GLY A 102 -3.97 -17.14 24.59
CA GLY A 102 -5.37 -16.84 24.38
C GLY A 102 -5.65 -16.52 22.93
N ARG A 103 -5.96 -15.28 22.63
CA ARG A 103 -6.18 -14.82 21.24
C ARG A 103 -5.59 -13.45 21.04
N TYR A 104 -5.29 -13.13 19.79
CA TYR A 104 -4.90 -11.78 19.41
C TYR A 104 -6.15 -10.92 19.23
N ASP A 105 -6.15 -9.75 19.86
CA ASP A 105 -7.22 -8.78 19.70
C ASP A 105 -6.73 -7.62 18.82
N ARG A 106 -7.36 -7.47 17.66
CA ARG A 106 -7.02 -6.40 16.73
C ARG A 106 -7.27 -5.04 17.40
N PRO A 107 -6.31 -4.10 17.35
CA PRO A 107 -6.54 -2.77 17.87
C PRO A 107 -7.73 -2.09 17.19
N ASP A 108 -8.52 -1.38 17.98
CA ASP A 108 -9.58 -0.55 17.44
C ASP A 108 -8.96 0.72 16.87
N ILE A 109 -9.19 0.96 15.57
CA ILE A 109 -8.62 2.13 14.90
C ILE A 109 -9.75 3.12 14.67
N SER A 110 -9.69 4.25 15.39
CA SER A 110 -10.63 5.36 15.21
C SER A 110 -10.40 6.00 13.84
N ARG A 111 -11.47 6.38 13.17
CA ARG A 111 -11.44 7.03 11.85
C ARG A 111 -11.82 8.50 11.90
N ASP A 112 -11.85 9.07 13.08
CA ASP A 112 -12.25 10.47 13.27
C ASP A 112 -11.25 11.46 12.68
#